data_939d05a9862e7207b5085a09d1317322
#
_entry.id   939d05a9862e7207b5085a09d1317322
#
_cell.length_a   1.000
_cell.length_b   1.000
_cell.length_c   1.000
_cell.angle_alpha   90.00
_cell.angle_beta   90.00
_cell.angle_gamma   90.00
#
_symmetry.space_group_name_H-M   'P 1'
#
loop_
_entity.id
_entity.type
_entity.pdbx_description
1 polymer ?
#
loop_
_entity_poly.entity_id
_entity_poly.type
_entity_poly.pdbx_seq_one_letter_code
_entity_poly.pdbx_strand_id
1 'polypeptide(L)'
;MKEKNKAKNILKEYATITVGMFIVSAAVYYLMMPNSFVVGSISGLVMVLSNFIPLKVSTMTMILNVALLIIGIVFVGKEFGGKTVITSLMLPVYLRIFETVTPDVPPLTDDMFINMLCHILVISIGQAILFNVNASSGGLDVVAKVLNKYLHFEIGKSLTIAGFVTAATSILVYDRKTLVVSLLGTYLYGIVLDNFIDGFSIRKRVCILSKKYPEIQQFVVHELHRGATLYPAVGGLGNQEQTEVVTILEKSEYAKLLAFIHETDQSAFVTVSTVSEVIGEWNKHKKNRLRKAE
;
A
#
# COMPACT_ATOMS: atom_id res chain seq x y z
N MET A 1 2.56 -6.48 -31.23
CA MET A 1 1.55 -6.63 -30.16
C MET A 1 2.16 -6.62 -28.74
N LYS A 2 3.30 -7.27 -28.49
CA LYS A 2 3.99 -7.28 -27.16
C LYS A 2 4.48 -5.90 -26.70
N GLU A 3 5.06 -5.08 -27.59
CA GLU A 3 5.55 -3.74 -27.26
C GLU A 3 4.43 -2.76 -26.91
N LYS A 4 3.32 -2.80 -27.66
CA LYS A 4 2.14 -1.96 -27.39
C LYS A 4 1.50 -2.25 -26.01
N ASN A 5 1.51 -3.54 -25.60
CA ASN A 5 1.04 -3.93 -24.27
C ASN A 5 2.02 -3.52 -23.15
N LYS A 6 3.34 -3.54 -23.42
CA LYS A 6 4.35 -3.08 -22.47
C LYS A 6 4.24 -1.56 -22.23
N ALA A 7 4.11 -0.79 -23.31
CA ALA A 7 3.92 0.67 -23.22
C ALA A 7 2.62 1.03 -22.47
N LYS A 8 1.51 0.32 -22.73
CA LYS A 8 0.23 0.53 -22.02
C LYS A 8 0.34 0.23 -20.52
N ASN A 9 1.09 -0.80 -20.14
CA ASN A 9 1.30 -1.14 -18.72
C ASN A 9 2.16 -0.08 -18.01
N ILE A 10 3.21 0.40 -18.65
CA ILE A 10 4.06 1.48 -18.15
C ILE A 10 3.23 2.76 -17.96
N LEU A 11 2.44 3.15 -18.96
CA LEU A 11 1.57 4.32 -18.87
C LEU A 11 0.57 4.22 -17.72
N LYS A 12 -0.07 3.04 -17.55
CA LYS A 12 -0.98 2.79 -16.43
C LYS A 12 -0.28 2.92 -15.08
N GLU A 13 0.95 2.42 -14.97
CA GLU A 13 1.74 2.46 -13.76
C GLU A 13 2.09 3.91 -13.38
N TYR A 14 2.57 4.72 -14.34
CA TYR A 14 2.86 6.13 -14.10
C TYR A 14 1.59 6.96 -13.80
N ALA A 15 0.47 6.65 -14.44
CA ALA A 15 -0.82 7.27 -14.10
C ALA A 15 -1.23 6.95 -12.65
N THR A 16 -1.05 5.71 -12.20
CA THR A 16 -1.31 5.29 -10.82
C THR A 16 -0.39 6.03 -9.84
N ILE A 17 0.90 6.17 -10.16
CA ILE A 17 1.86 6.95 -9.38
C ILE A 17 1.42 8.42 -9.27
N THR A 18 1.03 9.03 -10.39
CA THR A 18 0.58 10.43 -10.42
C THR A 18 -0.63 10.64 -9.51
N VAL A 19 -1.63 9.76 -9.57
CA VAL A 19 -2.82 9.81 -8.70
C VAL A 19 -2.43 9.62 -7.22
N GLY A 20 -1.61 8.62 -6.91
CA GLY A 20 -1.14 8.38 -5.55
C GLY A 20 -0.39 9.58 -4.98
N MET A 21 0.52 10.18 -5.76
CA MET A 21 1.28 11.37 -5.36
C MET A 21 0.39 12.62 -5.19
N PHE A 22 -0.61 12.79 -6.04
CA PHE A 22 -1.59 13.86 -5.88
C PHE A 22 -2.33 13.74 -4.55
N ILE A 23 -2.82 12.54 -4.21
CA ILE A 23 -3.52 12.27 -2.94
C ILE A 23 -2.60 12.53 -1.74
N VAL A 24 -1.36 12.03 -1.78
CA VAL A 24 -0.37 12.27 -0.71
C VAL A 24 -0.10 13.75 -0.54
N SER A 25 0.16 14.45 -1.63
CA SER A 25 0.48 15.89 -1.60
C SER A 25 -0.70 16.72 -1.11
N ALA A 26 -1.93 16.37 -1.53
CA ALA A 26 -3.15 17.01 -1.07
C ALA A 26 -3.39 16.78 0.43
N ALA A 27 -3.17 15.56 0.93
CA ALA A 27 -3.26 15.27 2.36
C ALA A 27 -2.26 16.09 3.19
N VAL A 28 -1.03 16.23 2.70
CA VAL A 28 -0.01 17.06 3.36
C VAL A 28 -0.42 18.54 3.34
N TYR A 29 -0.80 19.07 2.18
CA TYR A 29 -1.06 20.49 2.02
C TYR A 29 -2.36 20.93 2.71
N TYR A 30 -3.46 20.23 2.45
CA TYR A 30 -4.80 20.64 2.91
C TYR A 30 -5.15 20.17 4.32
N LEU A 31 -4.55 19.06 4.80
CA LEU A 31 -4.94 18.49 6.09
C LEU A 31 -3.84 18.59 7.16
N MET A 32 -2.56 18.47 6.80
CA MET A 32 -1.49 18.52 7.77
C MET A 32 -0.98 19.95 8.02
N MET A 33 -0.62 20.68 6.96
CA MET A 33 0.02 21.99 7.09
C MET A 33 -0.82 23.02 7.86
N PRO A 34 -2.16 23.15 7.61
CA PRO A 34 -2.98 24.14 8.32
C PRO A 34 -3.11 23.87 9.82
N ASN A 35 -2.89 22.63 10.24
CA ASN A 35 -3.06 22.17 11.63
C ASN A 35 -1.75 22.11 12.43
N SER A 36 -0.60 22.34 11.78
CA SER A 36 0.73 22.32 12.41
C SER A 36 1.14 21.03 13.11
N PHE A 37 0.40 19.91 12.96
CA PHE A 37 0.83 18.63 13.51
C PHE A 37 1.85 17.95 12.59
N VAL A 38 2.71 17.12 13.19
CA VAL A 38 3.82 16.44 12.49
C VAL A 38 3.59 14.93 12.54
N VAL A 39 3.04 14.37 11.46
CA VAL A 39 2.78 12.93 11.37
C VAL A 39 3.72 12.29 10.35
N GLY A 40 4.60 11.43 10.84
CA GLY A 40 5.37 10.41 10.10
C GLY A 40 5.93 10.78 8.73
N SER A 41 6.25 12.07 8.48
CA SER A 41 6.66 12.52 7.15
C SER A 41 7.81 13.53 7.19
N ILE A 42 8.56 13.59 6.08
CA ILE A 42 9.59 14.63 5.91
C ILE A 42 8.98 16.02 5.88
N SER A 43 7.76 16.15 5.34
CA SER A 43 7.07 17.45 5.31
C SER A 43 6.77 17.96 6.70
N GLY A 44 6.48 17.06 7.66
CA GLY A 44 6.33 17.41 9.07
C GLY A 44 7.63 17.95 9.66
N LEU A 45 8.78 17.33 9.40
CA LEU A 45 10.09 17.85 9.81
C LEU A 45 10.35 19.21 9.16
N VAL A 46 10.04 19.37 7.88
CA VAL A 46 10.18 20.65 7.17
C VAL A 46 9.33 21.74 7.80
N MET A 47 8.10 21.43 8.24
CA MET A 47 7.25 22.40 8.95
C MET A 47 7.89 22.90 10.23
N VAL A 48 8.56 22.04 10.99
CA VAL A 48 9.32 22.46 12.18
C VAL A 48 10.50 23.33 11.75
N LEU A 49 11.27 22.92 10.75
CA LEU A 49 12.45 23.65 10.28
C LEU A 49 12.11 25.02 9.65
N SER A 50 10.93 25.14 9.02
CA SER A 50 10.49 26.41 8.41
C SER A 50 10.30 27.56 9.42
N ASN A 51 10.19 27.23 10.72
CA ASN A 51 10.15 28.24 11.77
C ASN A 51 11.55 28.83 12.10
N PHE A 52 12.61 28.14 11.69
CA PHE A 52 13.99 28.56 11.92
C PHE A 52 14.65 29.09 10.64
N ILE A 53 14.20 28.62 9.49
CA ILE A 53 14.79 28.91 8.18
C ILE A 53 13.72 29.55 7.29
N PRO A 54 13.92 30.77 6.77
CA PRO A 54 12.91 31.52 6.01
C PRO A 54 12.81 31.00 4.55
N LEU A 55 12.57 29.71 4.38
CA LEU A 55 12.34 29.07 3.08
C LEU A 55 10.92 28.50 3.02
N LYS A 56 10.34 28.45 1.82
CA LYS A 56 9.04 27.80 1.60
C LYS A 56 9.13 26.31 1.87
N VAL A 57 8.05 25.72 2.42
CA VAL A 57 7.94 24.30 2.73
C VAL A 57 8.25 23.43 1.50
N SER A 58 7.73 23.80 0.33
CA SER A 58 8.02 23.10 -0.93
C SER A 58 9.52 23.05 -1.27
N THR A 59 10.23 24.16 -1.10
CA THR A 59 11.68 24.26 -1.38
C THR A 59 12.50 23.42 -0.41
N MET A 60 12.20 23.50 0.89
CA MET A 60 12.89 22.67 1.91
C MET A 60 12.61 21.19 1.72
N THR A 61 11.35 20.81 1.40
CA THR A 61 10.97 19.45 1.08
C THR A 61 11.76 18.93 -0.13
N MET A 62 11.97 19.75 -1.16
CA MET A 62 12.80 19.39 -2.32
C MET A 62 14.24 19.06 -1.90
N ILE A 63 14.88 19.93 -1.12
CA ILE A 63 16.26 19.77 -0.68
C ILE A 63 16.41 18.48 0.13
N LEU A 64 15.55 18.26 1.12
CA LEU A 64 15.62 17.07 1.97
C LEU A 64 15.27 15.79 1.22
N ASN A 65 14.30 15.81 0.32
CA ASN A 65 13.97 14.65 -0.52
C ASN A 65 15.14 14.24 -1.42
N VAL A 66 15.83 15.20 -2.01
CA VAL A 66 17.03 14.93 -2.83
C VAL A 66 18.14 14.31 -1.97
N ALA A 67 18.39 14.85 -0.78
CA ALA A 67 19.38 14.27 0.14
C ALA A 67 19.02 12.83 0.55
N LEU A 68 17.77 12.58 0.94
CA LEU A 68 17.29 11.24 1.31
C LEU A 68 17.28 10.29 0.11
N LEU A 69 17.00 10.79 -1.09
CA LEU A 69 17.06 9.99 -2.31
C LEU A 69 18.48 9.46 -2.57
N ILE A 70 19.50 10.31 -2.39
CA ILE A 70 20.91 9.90 -2.50
C ILE A 70 21.21 8.81 -1.47
N ILE A 71 20.78 8.99 -0.22
CA ILE A 71 20.91 7.98 0.85
C ILE A 71 20.22 6.68 0.43
N GLY A 72 19.00 6.75 -0.08
CA GLY A 72 18.24 5.60 -0.55
C GLY A 72 18.94 4.82 -1.66
N ILE A 73 19.52 5.51 -2.64
CA ILE A 73 20.28 4.89 -3.74
C ILE A 73 21.52 4.16 -3.19
N VAL A 74 22.22 4.75 -2.23
CA VAL A 74 23.43 4.17 -1.62
C VAL A 74 23.09 2.92 -0.79
N PHE A 75 22.07 2.99 0.07
CA PHE A 75 21.76 1.92 1.03
C PHE A 75 20.79 0.86 0.48
N VAL A 76 19.79 1.24 -0.28
CA VAL A 76 18.81 0.30 -0.85
C VAL A 76 19.27 -0.26 -2.19
N GLY A 77 20.02 0.54 -2.95
CA GLY A 77 20.60 0.15 -4.23
C GLY A 77 19.72 0.58 -5.43
N LYS A 78 20.12 0.12 -6.63
CA LYS A 78 19.46 0.49 -7.91
C LYS A 78 18.00 0.04 -8.01
N GLU A 79 17.58 -0.93 -7.20
CA GLU A 79 16.17 -1.37 -7.14
C GLU A 79 15.24 -0.32 -6.50
N PHE A 80 15.79 0.63 -5.75
CA PHE A 80 15.07 1.80 -5.23
C PHE A 80 14.55 2.72 -6.36
N GLY A 81 15.04 2.50 -7.55
CA GLY A 81 14.52 2.74 -8.91
C GLY A 81 14.06 4.12 -9.27
N GLY A 82 14.05 4.32 -10.59
CA GLY A 82 13.60 5.56 -11.24
C GLY A 82 12.20 6.05 -10.84
N LYS A 83 11.31 5.16 -10.36
CA LYS A 83 9.99 5.53 -9.86
C LYS A 83 10.08 6.40 -8.60
N THR A 84 10.90 6.01 -7.63
CA THR A 84 11.09 6.79 -6.39
C THR A 84 11.76 8.13 -6.66
N VAL A 85 12.67 8.21 -7.63
CA VAL A 85 13.24 9.49 -8.07
C VAL A 85 12.13 10.43 -8.56
N ILE A 86 11.26 9.95 -9.43
CA ILE A 86 10.16 10.74 -9.98
C ILE A 86 9.20 11.16 -8.87
N THR A 87 8.76 10.25 -8.02
CA THR A 87 7.81 10.54 -6.93
C THR A 87 8.39 11.51 -5.89
N SER A 88 9.68 11.38 -5.54
CA SER A 88 10.34 12.29 -4.60
C SER A 88 10.38 13.74 -5.10
N LEU A 89 10.42 13.93 -6.41
CA LEU A 89 10.35 15.25 -7.04
C LEU A 89 8.90 15.74 -7.22
N MET A 90 7.94 14.82 -7.38
CA MET A 90 6.53 15.19 -7.55
C MET A 90 5.93 15.83 -6.30
N LEU A 91 6.26 15.35 -5.11
CA LEU A 91 5.72 15.88 -3.85
C LEU A 91 5.97 17.42 -3.72
N PRO A 92 7.23 17.89 -3.74
CA PRO A 92 7.48 19.32 -3.62
C PRO A 92 6.92 20.15 -4.80
N VAL A 93 6.82 19.56 -5.99
CA VAL A 93 6.20 20.23 -7.15
C VAL A 93 4.69 20.43 -6.90
N TYR A 94 3.96 19.41 -6.44
CA TYR A 94 2.55 19.57 -6.08
C TYR A 94 2.36 20.54 -4.93
N LEU A 95 3.18 20.47 -3.88
CA LEU A 95 3.12 21.45 -2.78
C LEU A 95 3.30 22.88 -3.32
N ARG A 96 4.26 23.07 -4.22
CA ARG A 96 4.48 24.40 -4.84
C ARG A 96 3.28 24.88 -5.65
N ILE A 97 2.63 23.97 -6.39
CA ILE A 97 1.40 24.29 -7.13
C ILE A 97 0.29 24.69 -6.14
N PHE A 98 0.07 23.92 -5.09
CA PHE A 98 -0.96 24.23 -4.09
C PHE A 98 -0.67 25.53 -3.35
N GLU A 99 0.58 25.80 -2.94
CA GLU A 99 1.01 27.06 -2.33
C GLU A 99 0.72 28.29 -3.22
N THR A 100 0.69 28.12 -4.55
CA THR A 100 0.43 29.21 -5.49
C THR A 100 -1.03 29.35 -5.87
N VAL A 101 -1.76 28.25 -5.97
CA VAL A 101 -3.17 28.21 -6.42
C VAL A 101 -4.14 28.45 -5.27
N THR A 102 -3.84 27.92 -4.10
CA THR A 102 -4.70 28.01 -2.90
C THR A 102 -3.85 28.42 -1.69
N PRO A 103 -3.35 29.66 -1.64
CA PRO A 103 -2.64 30.16 -0.45
C PRO A 103 -3.58 30.21 0.76
N ASP A 104 -3.02 30.08 1.96
CA ASP A 104 -3.70 30.29 3.24
C ASP A 104 -4.96 29.43 3.45
N VAL A 105 -4.84 28.12 3.22
CA VAL A 105 -5.93 27.16 3.44
C VAL A 105 -6.21 27.01 4.95
N PRO A 106 -7.45 27.25 5.42
CA PRO A 106 -7.81 27.01 6.82
C PRO A 106 -7.88 25.50 7.13
N PRO A 107 -7.79 25.11 8.41
CA PRO A 107 -8.08 23.74 8.83
C PRO A 107 -9.46 23.29 8.39
N LEU A 108 -9.63 21.97 8.13
CA LEU A 108 -10.91 21.39 7.73
C LEU A 108 -11.96 21.54 8.84
N THR A 109 -11.54 21.40 10.10
CA THR A 109 -12.34 21.58 11.30
C THR A 109 -11.51 22.29 12.37
N ASP A 110 -12.17 22.82 13.41
CA ASP A 110 -11.49 23.43 14.57
C ASP A 110 -10.83 22.38 15.48
N ASP A 111 -11.15 21.09 15.30
CA ASP A 111 -10.58 20.00 16.09
C ASP A 111 -9.37 19.39 15.38
N MET A 112 -8.18 19.64 15.96
CA MET A 112 -6.90 19.13 15.47
C MET A 112 -6.88 17.59 15.40
N PHE A 113 -7.55 16.90 16.34
CA PHE A 113 -7.56 15.43 16.37
C PHE A 113 -8.38 14.84 15.22
N ILE A 114 -9.54 15.43 14.91
CA ILE A 114 -10.35 15.06 13.75
C ILE A 114 -9.57 15.31 12.46
N ASN A 115 -8.92 16.46 12.34
CA ASN A 115 -8.10 16.80 11.17
C ASN A 115 -6.93 15.80 10.99
N MET A 116 -6.31 15.38 12.09
CA MET A 116 -5.27 14.36 12.08
C MET A 116 -5.80 13.01 11.59
N LEU A 117 -6.95 12.56 12.06
CA LEU A 117 -7.57 11.30 11.59
C LEU A 117 -7.88 11.36 10.09
N CYS A 118 -8.46 12.46 9.61
CA CYS A 118 -8.72 12.67 8.18
C CYS A 118 -7.41 12.62 7.37
N HIS A 119 -6.35 13.28 7.86
CA HIS A 119 -5.05 13.24 7.23
C HIS A 119 -4.52 11.81 7.13
N ILE A 120 -4.53 11.05 8.24
CA ILE A 120 -4.04 9.67 8.28
C ILE A 120 -4.77 8.79 7.26
N LEU A 121 -6.10 8.87 7.18
CA LEU A 121 -6.87 8.09 6.23
C LEU A 121 -6.51 8.43 4.78
N VAL A 122 -6.49 9.71 4.43
CA VAL A 122 -6.23 10.15 3.05
C VAL A 122 -4.79 9.86 2.63
N ILE A 123 -3.80 10.17 3.49
CA ILE A 123 -2.39 9.92 3.17
C ILE A 123 -2.10 8.42 3.04
N SER A 124 -2.69 7.58 3.91
CA SER A 124 -2.50 6.13 3.86
C SER A 124 -3.04 5.51 2.57
N ILE A 125 -4.17 6.01 2.03
CA ILE A 125 -4.68 5.58 0.72
C ILE A 125 -3.66 5.92 -0.38
N GLY A 126 -3.18 7.15 -0.43
CA GLY A 126 -2.19 7.59 -1.42
C GLY A 126 -0.89 6.80 -1.34
N GLN A 127 -0.35 6.61 -0.14
CA GLN A 127 0.87 5.84 0.12
C GLN A 127 0.71 4.37 -0.24
N ALA A 128 -0.41 3.73 0.13
CA ALA A 128 -0.66 2.34 -0.20
C ALA A 128 -0.76 2.10 -1.72
N ILE A 129 -1.34 3.06 -2.48
CA ILE A 129 -1.33 3.04 -3.94
C ILE A 129 0.10 3.06 -4.48
N LEU A 130 0.98 3.89 -3.92
CA LEU A 130 2.38 3.99 -4.34
C LEU A 130 3.17 2.71 -4.02
N PHE A 131 3.05 2.19 -2.78
CA PHE A 131 3.76 0.98 -2.38
C PHE A 131 3.33 -0.25 -3.20
N ASN A 132 2.05 -0.32 -3.59
CA ASN A 132 1.53 -1.41 -4.42
C ASN A 132 2.15 -1.44 -5.84
N VAL A 133 2.63 -0.31 -6.36
CA VAL A 133 3.38 -0.24 -7.62
C VAL A 133 4.90 -0.16 -7.42
N ASN A 134 5.38 -0.52 -6.22
CA ASN A 134 6.79 -0.45 -5.82
C ASN A 134 7.38 0.96 -5.99
N ALA A 135 6.57 1.99 -5.76
CA ALA A 135 6.99 3.37 -5.64
C ALA A 135 6.93 3.81 -4.16
N SER A 136 7.47 4.99 -3.87
CA SER A 136 7.46 5.61 -2.55
C SER A 136 7.32 7.10 -2.73
N SER A 137 6.70 7.83 -1.81
CA SER A 137 6.57 9.29 -1.92
C SER A 137 7.91 10.03 -1.76
N GLY A 138 8.98 9.31 -1.41
CA GLY A 138 10.26 9.91 -1.00
C GLY A 138 10.24 10.25 0.50
N GLY A 139 11.15 11.12 0.94
CA GLY A 139 11.20 11.53 2.34
C GLY A 139 11.47 10.38 3.31
N LEU A 140 10.73 10.32 4.41
CA LEU A 140 10.91 9.27 5.44
C LEU A 140 10.60 7.86 4.95
N ASP A 141 9.86 7.69 3.88
CA ASP A 141 9.64 6.39 3.24
C ASP A 141 10.96 5.74 2.81
N VAL A 142 11.96 6.56 2.44
CA VAL A 142 13.32 6.10 2.12
C VAL A 142 13.97 5.50 3.35
N VAL A 143 13.85 6.19 4.49
CA VAL A 143 14.37 5.69 5.78
C VAL A 143 13.65 4.41 6.17
N ALA A 144 12.33 4.38 6.02
CA ALA A 144 11.54 3.18 6.30
C ALA A 144 11.95 1.99 5.43
N LYS A 145 12.21 2.20 4.14
CA LYS A 145 12.72 1.15 3.24
C LYS A 145 14.13 0.66 3.63
N VAL A 146 15.00 1.55 4.10
CA VAL A 146 16.29 1.15 4.65
C VAL A 146 16.11 0.28 5.88
N LEU A 147 15.27 0.70 6.84
CA LEU A 147 14.95 -0.10 8.03
C LEU A 147 14.31 -1.45 7.67
N ASN A 148 13.36 -1.47 6.74
CA ASN A 148 12.75 -2.70 6.24
C ASN A 148 13.78 -3.65 5.64
N LYS A 149 14.71 -3.14 4.81
CA LYS A 149 15.74 -3.95 4.17
C LYS A 149 16.72 -4.58 5.16
N TYR A 150 17.16 -3.84 6.17
CA TYR A 150 18.22 -4.29 7.10
C TYR A 150 17.67 -4.91 8.38
N LEU A 151 16.52 -4.46 8.88
CA LEU A 151 15.90 -4.94 10.12
C LEU A 151 14.68 -5.82 9.89
N HIS A 152 14.23 -5.97 8.64
CA HIS A 152 13.07 -6.79 8.25
C HIS A 152 11.76 -6.39 8.97
N PHE A 153 11.63 -5.11 9.35
CA PHE A 153 10.39 -4.58 9.91
C PHE A 153 9.37 -4.31 8.79
N GLU A 154 8.08 -4.42 9.08
CA GLU A 154 7.02 -3.96 8.20
C GLU A 154 7.19 -2.46 7.89
N ILE A 155 6.70 -2.02 6.72
CA ILE A 155 6.92 -0.64 6.25
C ILE A 155 6.27 0.37 7.20
N GLY A 156 5.05 0.12 7.70
CA GLY A 156 4.39 1.00 8.63
C GLY A 156 5.10 1.08 9.98
N LYS A 157 5.60 -0.05 10.51
CA LYS A 157 6.44 -0.06 11.72
C LYS A 157 7.72 0.75 11.51
N SER A 158 8.36 0.60 10.35
CA SER A 158 9.58 1.35 10.00
C SER A 158 9.31 2.85 9.90
N LEU A 159 8.18 3.22 9.29
CA LEU A 159 7.70 4.61 9.22
C LEU A 159 7.36 5.17 10.60
N THR A 160 6.74 4.38 11.47
CA THR A 160 6.44 4.78 12.84
C THR A 160 7.73 5.11 13.60
N ILE A 161 8.76 4.25 13.52
CA ILE A 161 10.05 4.46 14.18
C ILE A 161 10.72 5.75 13.66
N ALA A 162 10.85 5.90 12.35
CA ALA A 162 11.43 7.09 11.74
C ALA A 162 10.59 8.34 12.03
N GLY A 163 9.26 8.19 12.00
CA GLY A 163 8.30 9.24 12.24
C GLY A 163 8.28 9.75 13.68
N PHE A 164 8.51 8.88 14.68
CA PHE A 164 8.60 9.32 16.07
C PHE A 164 9.74 10.31 16.30
N VAL A 165 10.86 10.13 15.63
CA VAL A 165 11.99 11.08 15.70
C VAL A 165 11.54 12.44 15.17
N THR A 166 10.88 12.48 14.01
CA THR A 166 10.39 13.74 13.43
C THR A 166 9.23 14.34 14.24
N ALA A 167 8.28 13.54 14.72
CA ALA A 167 7.18 14.01 15.54
C ALA A 167 7.68 14.62 16.87
N ALA A 168 8.71 14.04 17.48
CA ALA A 168 9.31 14.57 18.69
C ALA A 168 9.92 15.97 18.50
N THR A 169 10.40 16.29 17.28
CA THR A 169 10.93 17.65 17.00
C THR A 169 9.86 18.74 17.07
N SER A 170 8.57 18.37 17.00
CA SER A 170 7.47 19.34 17.11
C SER A 170 7.48 20.11 18.44
N ILE A 171 8.02 19.55 19.52
CA ILE A 171 8.13 20.24 20.81
C ILE A 171 9.01 21.50 20.76
N LEU A 172 9.90 21.62 19.77
CA LEU A 172 10.79 22.76 19.61
C LEU A 172 10.07 24.04 19.18
N VAL A 173 8.89 23.88 18.57
CA VAL A 173 8.16 24.98 17.94
C VAL A 173 6.70 25.08 18.38
N TYR A 174 6.07 23.91 18.60
CA TYR A 174 4.65 23.82 18.88
C TYR A 174 4.38 23.49 20.35
N ASP A 175 3.13 23.57 20.75
CA ASP A 175 2.68 23.29 22.12
C ASP A 175 2.66 21.77 22.45
N ARG A 176 2.42 21.45 23.72
CA ARG A 176 2.37 20.07 24.20
C ARG A 176 1.23 19.27 23.57
N LYS A 177 0.10 19.91 23.26
CA LYS A 177 -1.04 19.26 22.59
C LYS A 177 -0.64 18.79 21.20
N THR A 178 0.01 19.64 20.43
CA THR A 178 0.54 19.32 19.10
C THR A 178 1.55 18.18 19.14
N LEU A 179 2.45 18.15 20.13
CA LEU A 179 3.40 17.05 20.34
C LEU A 179 2.66 15.71 20.53
N VAL A 180 1.69 15.68 21.46
CA VAL A 180 0.94 14.46 21.79
C VAL A 180 0.14 13.98 20.57
N VAL A 181 -0.54 14.88 19.88
CA VAL A 181 -1.28 14.58 18.64
C VAL A 181 -0.35 14.05 17.56
N SER A 182 0.84 14.64 17.40
CA SER A 182 1.84 14.23 16.41
C SER A 182 2.39 12.82 16.67
N LEU A 183 2.71 12.51 17.93
CA LEU A 183 3.19 11.18 18.32
C LEU A 183 2.10 10.12 18.17
N LEU A 184 0.89 10.40 18.67
CA LEU A 184 -0.26 9.50 18.51
C LEU A 184 -0.62 9.30 17.04
N GLY A 185 -0.66 10.39 16.26
CA GLY A 185 -0.93 10.36 14.85
C GLY A 185 0.10 9.53 14.07
N THR A 186 1.38 9.65 14.42
CA THR A 186 2.45 8.85 13.79
C THR A 186 2.28 7.35 14.07
N TYR A 187 1.89 6.99 15.29
CA TYR A 187 1.60 5.60 15.64
C TYR A 187 0.39 5.05 14.86
N LEU A 188 -0.72 5.79 14.88
CA LEU A 188 -1.94 5.42 14.15
C LEU A 188 -1.70 5.34 12.64
N TYR A 189 -0.92 6.27 12.08
CA TYR A 189 -0.57 6.27 10.67
C TYR A 189 0.13 4.97 10.25
N GLY A 190 1.10 4.48 11.03
CA GLY A 190 1.76 3.21 10.74
C GLY A 190 0.80 2.04 10.67
N ILE A 191 -0.11 1.92 11.67
CA ILE A 191 -1.11 0.84 11.72
C ILE A 191 -2.08 0.94 10.52
N VAL A 192 -2.60 2.13 10.25
CA VAL A 192 -3.56 2.34 9.16
C VAL A 192 -2.91 2.07 7.81
N LEU A 193 -1.67 2.53 7.62
CA LEU A 193 -0.93 2.32 6.38
C LEU A 193 -0.68 0.83 6.10
N ASP A 194 -0.19 0.07 7.10
CA ASP A 194 0.03 -1.38 6.94
C ASP A 194 -1.28 -2.09 6.56
N ASN A 195 -2.38 -1.75 7.23
CA ASN A 195 -3.70 -2.31 6.88
C ASN A 195 -4.13 -1.98 5.43
N PHE A 196 -3.84 -0.77 4.94
CA PHE A 196 -4.14 -0.42 3.55
C PHE A 196 -3.22 -1.14 2.55
N ILE A 197 -1.92 -1.25 2.83
CA ILE A 197 -0.96 -1.98 1.99
C ILE A 197 -1.39 -3.45 1.89
N ASP A 198 -1.66 -4.09 3.02
CA ASP A 198 -2.12 -5.46 3.07
C ASP A 198 -3.46 -5.64 2.35
N GLY A 199 -4.39 -4.69 2.53
CA GLY A 199 -5.70 -4.71 1.89
C GLY A 199 -5.65 -4.80 0.36
N PHE A 200 -4.66 -4.20 -0.28
CA PHE A 200 -4.42 -4.33 -1.73
C PHE A 200 -3.81 -5.68 -2.12
N SER A 201 -3.11 -6.33 -1.21
CA SER A 201 -2.40 -7.60 -1.44
C SER A 201 -3.19 -8.84 -1.00
N ILE A 202 -4.31 -8.65 -0.30
CA ILE A 202 -5.14 -9.73 0.24
C ILE A 202 -5.57 -10.71 -0.86
N ARG A 203 -5.28 -11.99 -0.61
CA ARG A 203 -5.76 -13.14 -1.40
C ARG A 203 -6.67 -14.00 -0.53
N LYS A 204 -7.51 -14.79 -1.18
CA LYS A 204 -8.39 -15.76 -0.51
C LYS A 204 -7.88 -17.15 -0.80
N ARG A 205 -7.49 -17.88 0.25
CA ARG A 205 -7.31 -19.32 0.18
C ARG A 205 -8.68 -19.95 0.41
N VAL A 206 -9.15 -20.65 -0.58
CA VAL A 206 -10.46 -21.31 -0.57
C VAL A 206 -10.24 -22.81 -0.56
N CYS A 207 -10.81 -23.48 0.43
CA CYS A 207 -10.82 -24.93 0.57
C CYS A 207 -12.26 -25.40 0.38
N ILE A 208 -12.46 -26.35 -0.53
CA ILE A 208 -13.79 -26.80 -0.97
C ILE A 208 -13.87 -28.31 -0.86
N LEU A 209 -14.83 -28.77 -0.07
CA LEU A 209 -15.25 -30.19 -0.02
C LEU A 209 -16.59 -30.33 -0.75
N SER A 210 -16.58 -31.06 -1.85
CA SER A 210 -17.76 -31.27 -2.70
C SER A 210 -17.68 -32.61 -3.41
N LYS A 211 -18.81 -33.26 -3.61
CA LYS A 211 -18.90 -34.47 -4.47
C LYS A 211 -18.64 -34.11 -5.94
N LYS A 212 -18.87 -32.86 -6.33
CA LYS A 212 -18.64 -32.34 -7.67
C LYS A 212 -17.28 -31.62 -7.79
N TYR A 213 -16.30 -32.03 -7.00
CA TYR A 213 -14.95 -31.41 -7.01
C TYR A 213 -14.28 -31.40 -8.41
N PRO A 214 -14.51 -32.37 -9.34
CA PRO A 214 -13.90 -32.31 -10.66
C PRO A 214 -14.38 -31.12 -11.49
N GLU A 215 -15.68 -30.81 -11.42
CA GLU A 215 -16.28 -29.65 -12.12
C GLU A 215 -15.73 -28.32 -11.53
N ILE A 216 -15.64 -28.25 -10.21
CA ILE A 216 -15.09 -27.08 -9.50
C ILE A 216 -13.60 -26.90 -9.84
N GLN A 217 -12.82 -27.97 -9.87
CA GLN A 217 -11.42 -27.94 -10.29
C GLN A 217 -11.29 -27.41 -11.72
N GLN A 218 -12.09 -27.93 -12.65
CA GLN A 218 -12.07 -27.46 -14.05
C GLN A 218 -12.39 -25.98 -14.15
N PHE A 219 -13.38 -25.49 -13.44
CA PHE A 219 -13.71 -24.05 -13.41
C PHE A 219 -12.55 -23.20 -12.90
N VAL A 220 -11.88 -23.62 -11.81
CA VAL A 220 -10.72 -22.92 -11.26
C VAL A 220 -9.57 -22.87 -12.27
N VAL A 221 -9.27 -23.99 -12.92
CA VAL A 221 -8.12 -24.10 -13.83
C VAL A 221 -8.40 -23.45 -15.17
N HIS A 222 -9.55 -23.68 -15.79
CA HIS A 222 -9.83 -23.26 -17.16
C HIS A 222 -10.51 -21.91 -17.27
N GLU A 223 -11.42 -21.57 -16.33
CA GLU A 223 -12.13 -20.28 -16.37
C GLU A 223 -11.40 -19.20 -15.55
N LEU A 224 -10.98 -19.49 -14.33
CA LEU A 224 -10.26 -18.55 -13.51
C LEU A 224 -8.76 -18.48 -13.84
N HIS A 225 -8.23 -19.48 -14.56
CA HIS A 225 -6.81 -19.61 -14.88
C HIS A 225 -5.91 -19.60 -13.64
N ARG A 226 -6.35 -20.29 -12.59
CA ARG A 226 -5.63 -20.41 -11.31
C ARG A 226 -5.25 -21.86 -11.04
N GLY A 227 -4.19 -22.05 -10.25
CA GLY A 227 -3.81 -23.37 -9.76
C GLY A 227 -4.83 -23.90 -8.76
N ALA A 228 -5.11 -25.20 -8.83
CA ALA A 228 -5.86 -25.91 -7.82
C ALA A 228 -5.02 -27.10 -7.32
N THR A 229 -4.98 -27.31 -6.01
CA THR A 229 -4.34 -28.47 -5.39
C THR A 229 -5.43 -29.36 -4.81
N LEU A 230 -5.35 -30.65 -5.10
CA LEU A 230 -6.27 -31.64 -4.58
C LEU A 230 -5.63 -32.37 -3.40
N TYR A 231 -6.33 -32.40 -2.27
CA TYR A 231 -5.94 -33.14 -1.09
C TYR A 231 -6.94 -34.28 -0.84
N PRO A 232 -6.50 -35.55 -0.75
CA PRO A 232 -7.36 -36.62 -0.25
C PRO A 232 -7.63 -36.36 1.24
N ALA A 233 -8.89 -36.44 1.62
CA ALA A 233 -9.35 -36.22 2.99
C ALA A 233 -10.33 -37.36 3.38
N VAL A 234 -10.41 -37.62 4.68
CA VAL A 234 -11.39 -38.60 5.22
C VAL A 234 -12.31 -37.84 6.17
N GLY A 235 -13.60 -37.92 5.92
CA GLY A 235 -14.61 -37.30 6.77
C GLY A 235 -14.67 -37.97 8.15
N GLY A 236 -14.52 -37.18 9.23
CA GLY A 236 -14.52 -37.70 10.60
C GLY A 236 -15.87 -38.28 11.04
N LEU A 237 -16.98 -37.90 10.40
CA LEU A 237 -18.29 -38.48 10.62
C LEU A 237 -18.55 -39.53 9.50
N GLY A 238 -18.31 -40.81 9.77
CA GLY A 238 -18.61 -41.90 8.85
C GLY A 238 -17.47 -42.37 7.95
N ASN A 239 -16.25 -41.89 8.16
CA ASN A 239 -15.01 -42.30 7.47
C ASN A 239 -15.12 -42.32 5.92
N GLN A 240 -15.87 -41.37 5.36
CA GLN A 240 -16.02 -41.28 3.90
C GLN A 240 -14.81 -40.60 3.27
N GLU A 241 -14.29 -41.21 2.20
CA GLU A 241 -13.25 -40.58 1.38
C GLU A 241 -13.80 -39.38 0.62
N GLN A 242 -13.08 -38.28 0.67
CA GLN A 242 -13.42 -37.00 0.05
C GLN A 242 -12.19 -36.41 -0.60
N THR A 243 -12.38 -35.45 -1.50
CA THR A 243 -11.28 -34.67 -2.08
C THR A 243 -11.51 -33.20 -1.77
N GLU A 244 -10.55 -32.60 -1.11
CA GLU A 244 -10.53 -31.16 -0.87
C GLU A 244 -9.83 -30.43 -2.02
N VAL A 245 -10.51 -29.48 -2.64
CA VAL A 245 -9.93 -28.57 -3.65
C VAL A 245 -9.46 -27.31 -2.95
N VAL A 246 -8.16 -27.05 -3.02
CA VAL A 246 -7.56 -25.84 -2.43
C VAL A 246 -7.04 -24.94 -3.53
N THR A 247 -7.44 -23.67 -3.51
CA THR A 247 -6.98 -22.65 -4.46
C THR A 247 -6.76 -21.30 -3.79
N ILE A 248 -5.92 -20.46 -4.38
CA ILE A 248 -5.68 -19.08 -3.93
C ILE A 248 -6.15 -18.13 -5.02
N LEU A 249 -7.05 -17.20 -4.65
CA LEU A 249 -7.78 -16.34 -5.57
C LEU A 249 -7.70 -14.87 -5.18
N GLU A 250 -7.88 -13.99 -6.16
CA GLU A 250 -8.22 -12.60 -5.92
C GLU A 250 -9.67 -12.48 -5.43
N LYS A 251 -10.00 -11.38 -4.74
CA LYS A 251 -11.37 -11.15 -4.22
C LYS A 251 -12.45 -11.22 -5.30
N SER A 252 -12.16 -10.70 -6.50
CA SER A 252 -13.09 -10.75 -7.65
C SER A 252 -13.27 -12.16 -8.22
N GLU A 253 -12.21 -12.97 -8.19
CA GLU A 253 -12.24 -14.37 -8.66
C GLU A 253 -12.96 -15.27 -7.65
N TYR A 254 -12.75 -15.02 -6.36
CA TYR A 254 -13.50 -15.69 -5.29
C TYR A 254 -15.00 -15.50 -5.43
N ALA A 255 -15.46 -14.28 -5.72
CA ALA A 255 -16.89 -14.04 -5.93
C ALA A 255 -17.47 -14.86 -7.09
N LYS A 256 -16.70 -15.01 -8.20
CA LYS A 256 -17.09 -15.86 -9.34
C LYS A 256 -17.12 -17.35 -8.97
N LEU A 257 -16.10 -17.82 -8.24
CA LEU A 257 -16.05 -19.20 -7.78
C LEU A 257 -17.22 -19.53 -6.85
N LEU A 258 -17.56 -18.63 -5.93
CA LEU A 258 -18.65 -18.84 -4.99
C LEU A 258 -20.01 -18.95 -5.73
N ALA A 259 -20.26 -18.08 -6.72
CA ALA A 259 -21.46 -18.17 -7.55
C ALA A 259 -21.52 -19.51 -8.29
N PHE A 260 -20.41 -19.94 -8.92
CA PHE A 260 -20.35 -21.23 -9.60
C PHE A 260 -20.58 -22.42 -8.66
N ILE A 261 -20.01 -22.40 -7.45
CA ILE A 261 -20.24 -23.47 -6.46
C ILE A 261 -21.71 -23.54 -6.07
N HIS A 262 -22.37 -22.41 -5.83
CA HIS A 262 -23.79 -22.39 -5.49
C HIS A 262 -24.69 -22.96 -6.59
N GLU A 263 -24.35 -22.74 -7.86
CA GLU A 263 -25.07 -23.30 -9.00
C GLU A 263 -24.79 -24.80 -9.18
N THR A 264 -23.54 -25.22 -8.90
CA THR A 264 -23.09 -26.60 -9.17
C THR A 264 -23.42 -27.53 -8.02
N ASP A 265 -23.13 -27.18 -6.78
CA ASP A 265 -23.36 -28.02 -5.59
C ASP A 265 -23.69 -27.14 -4.37
N GLN A 266 -24.98 -27.05 -4.05
CA GLN A 266 -25.47 -26.32 -2.87
C GLN A 266 -25.07 -26.95 -1.53
N SER A 267 -24.64 -28.23 -1.55
CA SER A 267 -24.19 -28.95 -0.36
C SER A 267 -22.69 -28.85 -0.14
N ALA A 268 -21.95 -28.17 -1.01
CA ALA A 268 -20.51 -27.98 -0.89
C ALA A 268 -20.15 -27.27 0.40
N PHE A 269 -19.18 -27.80 1.13
CA PHE A 269 -18.61 -27.14 2.30
C PHE A 269 -17.38 -26.33 1.89
N VAL A 270 -17.46 -25.01 2.12
CA VAL A 270 -16.43 -24.07 1.68
C VAL A 270 -15.87 -23.32 2.88
N THR A 271 -14.57 -23.42 3.11
CA THR A 271 -13.86 -22.59 4.08
C THR A 271 -12.96 -21.59 3.38
N VAL A 272 -12.90 -20.39 3.93
CA VAL A 272 -12.14 -19.28 3.33
C VAL A 272 -11.25 -18.66 4.38
N SER A 273 -9.96 -18.61 4.11
CA SER A 273 -8.99 -17.87 4.90
C SER A 273 -8.35 -16.74 4.09
N THR A 274 -7.90 -15.73 4.81
CA THR A 274 -7.16 -14.62 4.21
C THR A 274 -5.68 -14.97 4.17
N VAL A 275 -5.03 -14.71 3.03
CA VAL A 275 -3.60 -14.88 2.83
C VAL A 275 -3.01 -13.50 2.54
N SER A 276 -2.09 -13.06 3.39
CA SER A 276 -1.44 -11.76 3.28
C SER A 276 -0.35 -11.77 2.21
N GLU A 277 0.36 -12.90 2.07
CA GLU A 277 1.49 -13.00 1.16
C GLU A 277 1.48 -14.33 0.40
N VAL A 278 1.82 -14.27 -0.88
CA VAL A 278 2.01 -15.45 -1.74
C VAL A 278 3.35 -15.29 -2.46
N ILE A 279 4.29 -16.17 -2.14
CA ILE A 279 5.62 -16.21 -2.74
C ILE A 279 5.66 -17.34 -3.79
N GLY A 280 6.15 -17.05 -5.00
CA GLY A 280 6.29 -18.00 -6.07
C GLY A 280 5.45 -17.71 -7.32
N GLU A 281 5.26 -18.73 -8.16
CA GLU A 281 4.50 -18.60 -9.41
C GLU A 281 2.98 -18.64 -9.15
N TRP A 282 2.41 -17.51 -8.75
CA TRP A 282 0.96 -17.37 -8.53
C TRP A 282 0.22 -16.70 -9.68
N ASN A 283 0.93 -16.10 -10.64
CA ASN A 283 0.36 -15.35 -11.75
C ASN A 283 -0.57 -16.19 -12.61
N LYS A 284 -1.63 -15.57 -13.14
CA LYS A 284 -2.54 -16.18 -14.15
C LYS A 284 -1.71 -16.91 -15.20
N HIS A 285 -1.92 -18.22 -15.33
CA HIS A 285 -1.27 -18.96 -16.39
C HIS A 285 -1.58 -18.29 -17.72
N LYS A 286 -0.57 -17.68 -18.36
CA LYS A 286 -0.75 -17.16 -19.72
C LYS A 286 -1.23 -18.30 -20.58
N LYS A 287 -2.28 -18.07 -21.36
CA LYS A 287 -2.89 -18.99 -22.37
C LYS A 287 -1.91 -19.89 -23.15
N ASN A 288 -0.61 -19.63 -23.09
CA ASN A 288 0.44 -20.34 -23.81
C ASN A 288 1.04 -21.56 -23.10
N ARG A 289 0.77 -21.81 -21.79
CA ARG A 289 1.31 -22.99 -21.10
C ARG A 289 0.38 -24.21 -21.20
N LEU A 290 -0.93 -24.00 -21.24
CA LEU A 290 -1.89 -25.09 -21.42
C LEU A 290 -1.79 -25.73 -22.83
N ARG A 291 -1.37 -24.98 -23.86
CA ARG A 291 -1.09 -25.49 -25.22
C ARG A 291 0.20 -26.31 -25.37
N LYS A 292 1.02 -26.42 -24.32
CA LYS A 292 2.25 -27.24 -24.33
C LYS A 292 2.14 -28.52 -23.50
N ALA A 293 1.01 -28.73 -22.85
CA ALA A 293 0.72 -29.93 -22.06
C ALA A 293 -0.32 -30.87 -22.73
N GLU A 294 -0.87 -30.48 -23.90
CA GLU A 294 -1.53 -31.33 -24.87
C GLU A 294 -0.52 -31.75 -25.97
#